data_9d43c5c92e18279c6b9ce45ef6801742
#
_entry.id   9d43c5c92e18279c6b9ce45ef6801742
#
_cell.length_a   1.000
_cell.length_b   1.000
_cell.length_c   1.000
_cell.angle_alpha   90.00
_cell.angle_beta   90.00
_cell.angle_gamma   90.00
#
_symmetry.space_group_name_H-M   'P 1'
#
loop_
_entity.id
_entity.type
_entity.pdbx_description
1 polymer ?
#
loop_
_entity_poly.entity_id
_entity_poly.type
_entity_poly.pdbx_seq_one_letter_code
_entity_poly.pdbx_strand_id
1 'polypeptide(L)'
;SVKDPIWKYRWVEAHEPENFKKIYKWLDIKEYLILRASGEFVMTQDSAFGTLLYDTRKGHEGWCKPVCDMVGVKMEHLAPIKKSTEKVGEVTESAAKELGLAPGTAVYGGGGDASLIGVGAGATEVGDTHIYSGTSGWVGTVVEKQTVDTGAMIAAIVGADPDTFNYFAELETSNKCVGWVKDHLALDEIGVFLKKYGNAADSLEQTEFNLYDYLEEVIDTVPAGSNGVVFTPWLH
;
A
#
# COMPACT_ATOMS: atom_id res chain seq x y z
N SER A 1 5.24 10.83 -9.18
CA SER A 1 3.80 10.76 -9.50
C SER A 1 3.06 11.90 -8.82
N VAL A 2 1.94 12.33 -9.39
CA VAL A 2 1.04 13.32 -8.76
C VAL A 2 0.40 12.81 -7.46
N LYS A 3 0.46 11.50 -7.23
CA LYS A 3 -0.07 10.84 -6.02
C LYS A 3 0.87 10.98 -4.82
N ASP A 4 2.15 11.32 -5.04
CA ASP A 4 3.15 11.31 -3.97
C ASP A 4 2.85 12.37 -2.90
N PRO A 5 3.06 12.04 -1.60
CA PRO A 5 2.73 12.92 -0.48
C PRO A 5 3.37 14.31 -0.54
N ILE A 6 4.58 14.40 -1.10
CA ILE A 6 5.33 15.64 -1.26
C ILE A 6 4.56 16.70 -2.09
N TRP A 7 3.83 16.27 -3.14
CA TRP A 7 3.05 17.18 -3.97
C TRP A 7 1.78 17.64 -3.27
N LYS A 8 1.20 16.81 -2.41
CA LYS A 8 0.08 17.20 -1.54
C LYS A 8 0.49 18.28 -0.55
N TYR A 9 1.69 18.16 0.05
CA TYR A 9 2.26 19.19 0.92
C TYR A 9 2.42 20.53 0.19
N ARG A 10 3.02 20.50 -1.03
CA ARG A 10 3.20 21.70 -1.86
C ARG A 10 1.87 22.28 -2.34
N TRP A 11 0.88 21.41 -2.60
CA TRP A 11 -0.46 21.86 -2.97
C TRP A 11 -1.13 22.67 -1.84
N VAL A 12 -1.05 22.17 -0.60
CA VAL A 12 -1.58 22.88 0.57
C VAL A 12 -0.89 24.23 0.75
N GLU A 13 0.43 24.30 0.58
CA GLU A 13 1.17 25.56 0.63
C GLU A 13 0.65 26.58 -0.39
N ALA A 14 0.40 26.14 -1.62
CA ALA A 14 0.01 27.01 -2.72
C ALA A 14 -1.47 27.42 -2.65
N HIS A 15 -2.37 26.53 -2.22
CA HIS A 15 -3.82 26.72 -2.30
C HIS A 15 -4.48 27.04 -0.94
N GLU A 16 -3.84 26.65 0.16
CA GLU A 16 -4.33 26.85 1.52
C GLU A 16 -3.28 27.54 2.42
N PRO A 17 -2.73 28.71 2.03
CA PRO A 17 -1.59 29.31 2.73
C PRO A 17 -1.89 29.64 4.21
N GLU A 18 -3.13 29.95 4.56
CA GLU A 18 -3.50 30.23 5.95
C GLU A 18 -3.56 28.95 6.82
N ASN A 19 -3.87 27.80 6.24
CA ASN A 19 -3.76 26.52 6.90
C ASN A 19 -2.30 26.06 6.96
N PHE A 20 -1.55 26.27 5.87
CA PHE A 20 -0.14 25.93 5.81
C PHE A 20 0.70 26.63 6.91
N LYS A 21 0.43 27.91 7.20
CA LYS A 21 1.08 28.66 8.28
C LYS A 21 0.84 28.08 9.67
N LYS A 22 -0.21 27.26 9.86
CA LYS A 22 -0.58 26.65 11.14
C LYS A 22 -0.07 25.22 11.28
N ILE A 23 0.59 24.66 10.25
CA ILE A 23 1.12 23.31 10.31
C ILE A 23 2.17 23.25 11.43
N TYR A 24 1.93 22.36 12.38
CA TYR A 24 2.91 21.99 13.39
C TYR A 24 3.74 20.78 12.93
N LYS A 25 3.06 19.72 12.53
CA LYS A 25 3.69 18.51 11.95
C LYS A 25 2.88 18.00 10.77
N TRP A 26 3.59 17.52 9.76
CA TRP A 26 3.02 16.79 8.65
C TRP A 26 3.12 15.29 8.96
N LEU A 27 1.97 14.62 9.01
CA LEU A 27 1.82 13.20 9.32
C LEU A 27 1.05 12.51 8.19
N ASP A 28 1.27 11.22 8.00
CA ASP A 28 0.36 10.39 7.24
C ASP A 28 -0.80 9.91 8.15
N ILE A 29 -1.79 9.23 7.56
CA ILE A 29 -3.00 8.78 8.28
C ILE A 29 -2.64 7.86 9.44
N LYS A 30 -1.73 6.90 9.22
CA LYS A 30 -1.27 5.97 10.24
C LYS A 30 -0.64 6.72 11.43
N GLU A 31 0.24 7.66 11.18
CA GLU A 31 0.90 8.45 12.20
C GLU A 31 -0.07 9.42 12.90
N TYR A 32 -1.08 9.88 12.19
CA TYR A 32 -2.16 10.65 12.83
C TYR A 32 -2.96 9.78 13.81
N LEU A 33 -3.20 8.50 13.50
CA LEU A 33 -3.83 7.57 14.45
C LEU A 33 -2.93 7.29 15.65
N ILE A 34 -1.61 7.18 15.47
CA ILE A 34 -0.64 7.07 16.55
C ILE A 34 -0.73 8.31 17.47
N LEU A 35 -0.73 9.50 16.87
CA LEU A 35 -0.89 10.76 17.63
C LEU A 35 -2.20 10.77 18.42
N ARG A 36 -3.31 10.37 17.81
CA ARG A 36 -4.61 10.33 18.50
C ARG A 36 -4.65 9.32 19.62
N ALA A 37 -3.96 8.21 19.50
CA ALA A 37 -3.89 7.16 20.52
C ALA A 37 -2.94 7.52 21.66
N SER A 38 -1.76 8.06 21.37
CA SER A 38 -0.66 8.22 22.33
C SER A 38 -0.31 9.67 22.67
N GLY A 39 -0.68 10.63 21.85
CA GLY A 39 -0.22 12.02 21.96
C GLY A 39 1.16 12.27 21.34
N GLU A 40 1.81 11.26 20.77
CA GLU A 40 3.16 11.36 20.23
C GLU A 40 3.16 11.72 18.74
N PHE A 41 4.01 12.69 18.36
CA PHE A 41 4.27 13.04 16.98
C PHE A 41 5.45 12.23 16.44
N VAL A 42 5.18 11.22 15.65
CA VAL A 42 6.19 10.36 15.03
C VAL A 42 5.89 10.17 13.56
N MET A 43 6.90 9.73 12.80
CA MET A 43 6.78 9.21 11.45
C MET A 43 7.50 7.85 11.43
N THR A 44 6.95 6.84 10.79
CA THR A 44 7.66 5.56 10.64
C THR A 44 8.53 5.56 9.40
N GLN A 45 9.53 4.67 9.35
CA GLN A 45 10.50 4.60 8.25
C GLN A 45 9.82 4.40 6.89
N ASP A 46 8.82 3.51 6.82
CA ASP A 46 8.09 3.20 5.60
C ASP A 46 7.23 4.38 5.13
N SER A 47 6.52 5.06 6.04
CA SER A 47 5.78 6.29 5.71
C SER A 47 6.73 7.42 5.30
N ALA A 48 7.87 7.56 6.00
CA ALA A 48 8.90 8.53 5.63
C ALA A 48 9.48 8.23 4.24
N PHE A 49 9.74 6.97 3.94
CA PHE A 49 10.18 6.52 2.61
C PHE A 49 9.17 6.90 1.52
N GLY A 50 7.88 6.65 1.77
CA GLY A 50 6.78 7.01 0.86
C GLY A 50 6.68 8.51 0.54
N THR A 51 7.26 9.38 1.39
CA THR A 51 7.35 10.83 1.10
C THR A 51 8.41 11.19 0.05
N LEU A 52 9.32 10.29 -0.30
CA LEU A 52 10.52 10.50 -1.11
C LEU A 52 11.57 11.43 -0.46
N LEU A 53 11.44 11.70 0.85
CA LEU A 53 12.34 12.57 1.60
C LEU A 53 13.27 11.82 2.56
N TYR A 54 13.12 10.48 2.63
CA TYR A 54 13.87 9.62 3.54
C TYR A 54 15.17 9.13 2.89
N ASP A 55 16.31 9.30 3.59
CA ASP A 55 17.59 8.72 3.19
C ASP A 55 17.69 7.29 3.74
N THR A 56 17.77 6.31 2.86
CA THR A 56 17.87 4.89 3.20
C THR A 56 19.32 4.40 3.31
N ARG A 57 20.30 5.26 3.01
CA ARG A 57 21.70 4.86 3.05
C ARG A 57 22.14 4.55 4.47
N LYS A 58 22.80 3.40 4.64
CA LYS A 58 23.28 2.95 5.94
C LYS A 58 24.16 3.99 6.63
N GLY A 59 23.78 4.36 7.86
CA GLY A 59 24.47 5.39 8.67
C GLY A 59 24.03 6.83 8.35
N HIS A 60 23.08 7.01 7.44
CA HIS A 60 22.49 8.31 7.08
C HIS A 60 20.96 8.29 7.15
N GLU A 61 20.40 7.21 7.70
CA GLU A 61 18.95 7.00 7.76
C GLU A 61 18.27 8.20 8.44
N GLY A 62 17.27 8.74 7.78
CA GLY A 62 16.54 9.89 8.31
C GLY A 62 16.04 10.84 7.22
N TRP A 63 15.55 11.99 7.64
CA TRP A 63 15.12 13.02 6.70
C TRP A 63 16.30 13.60 5.91
N CYS A 64 16.22 13.52 4.59
CA CYS A 64 17.24 14.05 3.69
C CYS A 64 17.10 15.56 3.52
N LYS A 65 17.78 16.34 4.37
CA LYS A 65 17.69 17.81 4.32
C LYS A 65 17.94 18.40 2.93
N PRO A 66 18.96 17.98 2.16
CA PRO A 66 19.17 18.53 0.82
C PRO A 66 17.97 18.33 -0.12
N VAL A 67 17.29 17.17 -0.03
CA VAL A 67 16.08 16.91 -0.83
C VAL A 67 14.92 17.75 -0.31
N CYS A 68 14.72 17.84 1.00
CA CYS A 68 13.70 18.71 1.59
C CYS A 68 13.85 20.16 1.13
N ASP A 69 15.08 20.70 1.17
CA ASP A 69 15.38 22.07 0.72
C ASP A 69 15.07 22.25 -0.78
N MET A 70 15.45 21.27 -1.61
CA MET A 70 15.23 21.29 -3.06
C MET A 70 13.75 21.34 -3.43
N VAL A 71 12.89 20.60 -2.71
CA VAL A 71 11.47 20.50 -2.98
C VAL A 71 10.63 21.46 -2.13
N GLY A 72 11.26 22.24 -1.25
CA GLY A 72 10.60 23.25 -0.43
C GLY A 72 9.82 22.69 0.75
N VAL A 73 10.19 21.52 1.29
CA VAL A 73 9.59 20.96 2.51
C VAL A 73 10.36 21.44 3.72
N LYS A 74 9.66 22.00 4.69
CA LYS A 74 10.27 22.54 5.91
C LYS A 74 10.59 21.42 6.89
N MET A 75 11.85 21.33 7.32
CA MET A 75 12.29 20.34 8.30
C MET A 75 11.52 20.42 9.63
N GLU A 76 11.09 21.60 10.03
CA GLU A 76 10.30 21.83 11.25
C GLU A 76 8.92 21.18 11.22
N HIS A 77 8.37 20.95 10.00
CA HIS A 77 7.09 20.25 9.83
C HIS A 77 7.23 18.73 9.87
N LEU A 78 8.45 18.19 9.81
CA LEU A 78 8.69 16.75 9.81
C LEU A 78 8.75 16.22 11.24
N ALA A 79 8.10 15.08 11.49
CA ALA A 79 8.13 14.40 12.78
C ALA A 79 9.40 13.53 12.91
N PRO A 80 9.85 13.21 14.15
CA PRO A 80 10.93 12.26 14.37
C PRO A 80 10.61 10.90 13.76
N ILE A 81 11.61 10.27 13.14
CA ILE A 81 11.45 8.95 12.52
C ILE A 81 11.64 7.86 13.56
N LYS A 82 10.75 6.85 13.51
CA LYS A 82 10.74 5.67 14.35
C LYS A 82 10.71 4.40 13.51
N LYS A 83 11.20 3.29 14.06
CA LYS A 83 11.08 1.98 13.43
C LYS A 83 9.65 1.46 13.53
N SER A 84 9.21 0.67 12.55
CA SER A 84 7.88 0.04 12.54
C SER A 84 7.64 -0.83 13.78
N THR A 85 8.67 -1.49 14.27
CA THR A 85 8.65 -2.37 15.45
C THR A 85 8.90 -1.65 16.77
N GLU A 86 9.17 -0.34 16.75
CA GLU A 86 9.49 0.44 17.96
C GLU A 86 8.21 0.84 18.70
N LYS A 87 8.25 0.73 20.04
CA LYS A 87 7.22 1.33 20.90
C LYS A 87 7.35 2.84 20.81
N VAL A 88 6.31 3.50 20.32
CA VAL A 88 6.27 4.95 20.08
C VAL A 88 5.53 5.73 21.18
N GLY A 89 4.75 5.05 21.99
CA GLY A 89 4.01 5.66 23.10
C GLY A 89 3.10 4.67 23.80
N GLU A 90 2.15 5.21 24.56
CA GLU A 90 1.12 4.45 25.25
C GLU A 90 -0.26 5.11 25.03
N VAL A 91 -1.30 4.28 25.00
CA VAL A 91 -2.67 4.78 24.88
C VAL A 91 -3.01 5.67 26.07
N THR A 92 -3.40 6.92 25.79
CA THR A 92 -3.81 7.90 26.80
C THR A 92 -5.16 7.52 27.42
N GLU A 93 -5.48 8.08 28.59
CA GLU A 93 -6.79 7.84 29.25
C GLU A 93 -7.97 8.25 28.37
N SER A 94 -7.85 9.34 27.61
CA SER A 94 -8.92 9.80 26.71
C SER A 94 -9.09 8.86 25.52
N ALA A 95 -8.00 8.47 24.88
CA ALA A 95 -8.02 7.54 23.74
C ALA A 95 -8.51 6.15 24.16
N ALA A 96 -8.14 5.68 25.36
CA ALA A 96 -8.58 4.41 25.91
C ALA A 96 -10.11 4.31 26.00
N LYS A 97 -10.76 5.39 26.42
CA LYS A 97 -12.24 5.46 26.50
C LYS A 97 -12.90 5.39 25.11
N GLU A 98 -12.32 6.07 24.10
CA GLU A 98 -12.83 6.07 22.73
C GLU A 98 -12.62 4.72 22.03
N LEU A 99 -11.47 4.07 22.28
CA LEU A 99 -11.06 2.83 21.62
C LEU A 99 -11.51 1.56 22.34
N GLY A 100 -12.01 1.66 23.57
CA GLY A 100 -12.34 0.49 24.41
C GLY A 100 -11.09 -0.29 24.87
N LEU A 101 -9.94 0.39 25.00
CA LEU A 101 -8.67 -0.18 25.41
C LEU A 101 -8.33 0.19 26.86
N ALA A 102 -7.34 -0.49 27.45
CA ALA A 102 -6.77 -0.08 28.75
C ALA A 102 -5.82 1.11 28.56
N PRO A 103 -5.86 2.14 29.42
CA PRO A 103 -4.82 3.17 29.46
C PRO A 103 -3.45 2.53 29.68
N GLY A 104 -2.40 3.08 29.05
CA GLY A 104 -1.05 2.54 29.13
C GLY A 104 -0.78 1.34 28.19
N THR A 105 -1.76 0.92 27.38
CA THR A 105 -1.51 -0.07 26.31
C THR A 105 -0.43 0.45 25.38
N ALA A 106 0.59 -0.36 25.10
CA ALA A 106 1.71 0.04 24.24
C ALA A 106 1.26 0.30 22.80
N VAL A 107 1.72 1.43 22.24
CA VAL A 107 1.51 1.79 20.83
C VAL A 107 2.84 1.62 20.10
N TYR A 108 2.83 0.89 19.00
CA TYR A 108 3.98 0.65 18.13
C TYR A 108 3.84 1.40 16.79
N GLY A 109 4.95 1.61 16.11
CA GLY A 109 4.98 2.35 14.85
C GLY A 109 4.11 1.73 13.75
N GLY A 110 4.10 0.41 13.65
CA GLY A 110 3.38 -0.29 12.58
C GLY A 110 3.96 0.02 11.19
N GLY A 111 3.34 -0.49 10.14
CA GLY A 111 3.76 -0.29 8.76
C GLY A 111 2.60 0.01 7.83
N GLY A 112 2.91 0.47 6.63
CA GLY A 112 1.95 0.61 5.54
C GLY A 112 1.57 -0.74 4.94
N ASP A 113 0.51 -0.76 4.14
CA ASP A 113 -0.02 -1.97 3.51
C ASP A 113 1.02 -2.67 2.62
N ALA A 114 1.75 -1.91 1.80
CA ALA A 114 2.80 -2.47 0.94
C ALA A 114 3.90 -3.23 1.72
N SER A 115 4.19 -2.81 2.96
CA SER A 115 5.17 -3.49 3.83
C SER A 115 4.54 -4.65 4.61
N LEU A 116 3.27 -4.53 5.06
CA LEU A 116 2.66 -5.47 5.98
C LEU A 116 1.89 -6.61 5.30
N ILE A 117 1.44 -6.44 4.06
CA ILE A 117 0.76 -7.51 3.30
C ILE A 117 1.67 -8.74 3.16
N GLY A 118 2.96 -8.52 2.89
CA GLY A 118 3.95 -9.60 2.85
C GLY A 118 4.03 -10.36 4.17
N VAL A 119 4.07 -9.64 5.30
CA VAL A 119 4.06 -10.25 6.65
C VAL A 119 2.79 -11.07 6.87
N GLY A 120 1.62 -10.51 6.51
CA GLY A 120 0.35 -11.23 6.60
C GLY A 120 0.30 -12.48 5.72
N ALA A 121 1.01 -12.51 4.62
CA ALA A 121 1.17 -13.69 3.74
C ALA A 121 2.27 -14.66 4.21
N GLY A 122 2.99 -14.36 5.30
CA GLY A 122 4.07 -15.19 5.85
C GLY A 122 5.44 -14.93 5.21
N ALA A 123 5.59 -13.91 4.35
CA ALA A 123 6.88 -13.51 3.77
C ALA A 123 7.62 -12.60 4.74
N THR A 124 8.43 -13.18 5.62
CA THR A 124 9.14 -12.47 6.70
C THR A 124 10.65 -12.62 6.65
N GLU A 125 11.15 -13.67 6.02
CA GLU A 125 12.57 -13.97 5.92
C GLU A 125 13.14 -13.56 4.56
N VAL A 126 14.44 -13.25 4.53
CA VAL A 126 15.13 -12.91 3.27
C VAL A 126 14.97 -14.04 2.26
N GLY A 127 14.47 -13.71 1.07
CA GLY A 127 14.16 -14.65 0.00
C GLY A 127 12.67 -15.03 -0.08
N ASP A 128 11.89 -14.78 0.97
CA ASP A 128 10.45 -15.04 0.91
C ASP A 128 9.79 -14.11 -0.09
N THR A 129 8.84 -14.66 -0.84
CA THR A 129 8.13 -13.95 -1.89
C THR A 129 6.62 -14.07 -1.68
N HIS A 130 5.92 -12.98 -1.86
CA HIS A 130 4.46 -12.96 -1.85
C HIS A 130 3.91 -12.32 -3.13
N ILE A 131 2.70 -12.70 -3.47
CA ILE A 131 1.93 -12.09 -4.55
C ILE A 131 0.69 -11.45 -3.94
N TYR A 132 0.47 -10.18 -4.25
CA TYR A 132 -0.77 -9.50 -3.95
C TYR A 132 -1.58 -9.32 -5.24
N SER A 133 -2.86 -9.66 -5.17
CA SER A 133 -3.78 -9.51 -6.29
C SER A 133 -5.08 -8.86 -5.79
N GLY A 134 -5.12 -7.56 -5.91
CA GLY A 134 -6.27 -6.70 -5.61
C GLY A 134 -6.68 -5.90 -6.85
N THR A 135 -7.21 -4.69 -6.69
CA THR A 135 -7.46 -3.76 -7.81
C THR A 135 -6.18 -3.51 -8.60
N SER A 136 -5.08 -3.19 -7.91
CA SER A 136 -3.69 -3.32 -8.39
C SER A 136 -3.11 -4.66 -7.96
N GLY A 137 -1.87 -4.94 -8.35
CA GLY A 137 -1.18 -6.15 -7.93
C GLY A 137 0.32 -5.94 -7.85
N TRP A 138 1.01 -6.79 -7.12
CA TRP A 138 2.47 -6.81 -7.09
C TRP A 138 3.04 -8.15 -6.70
N VAL A 139 4.30 -8.33 -7.02
CA VAL A 139 5.15 -9.39 -6.47
C VAL A 139 6.20 -8.71 -5.59
N GLY A 140 6.28 -9.11 -4.34
CA GLY A 140 7.26 -8.58 -3.38
C GLY A 140 8.13 -9.70 -2.83
N THR A 141 9.45 -9.48 -2.82
CA THR A 141 10.43 -10.41 -2.24
C THR A 141 11.22 -9.69 -1.16
N VAL A 142 11.34 -10.31 0.02
CA VAL A 142 12.16 -9.77 1.12
C VAL A 142 13.65 -9.88 0.76
N VAL A 143 14.38 -8.77 0.87
CA VAL A 143 15.80 -8.68 0.52
C VAL A 143 16.59 -7.91 1.59
N GLU A 144 17.90 -8.21 1.71
CA GLU A 144 18.78 -7.58 2.70
C GLU A 144 19.18 -6.14 2.34
N LYS A 145 19.14 -5.78 1.06
CA LYS A 145 19.67 -4.51 0.57
C LYS A 145 18.68 -3.82 -0.34
N GLN A 146 18.63 -2.51 -0.23
CA GLN A 146 17.93 -1.70 -1.19
C GLN A 146 18.58 -1.83 -2.57
N THR A 147 17.78 -2.26 -3.55
CA THR A 147 18.19 -2.45 -4.94
C THR A 147 17.22 -1.68 -5.83
N VAL A 148 17.72 -1.09 -6.89
CA VAL A 148 16.91 -0.43 -7.91
C VAL A 148 17.31 -0.98 -9.27
N ASP A 149 16.37 -1.55 -10.00
CA ASP A 149 16.53 -1.94 -11.39
C ASP A 149 15.74 -0.97 -12.27
N THR A 150 16.45 0.00 -12.82
CA THR A 150 15.82 1.02 -13.68
C THR A 150 15.39 0.47 -15.02
N GLY A 151 15.96 -0.65 -15.48
CA GLY A 151 15.59 -1.31 -16.73
C GLY A 151 14.25 -2.05 -16.61
N ALA A 152 14.03 -2.72 -15.50
CA ALA A 152 12.79 -3.42 -15.18
C ALA A 152 11.77 -2.52 -14.43
N MET A 153 12.18 -1.30 -14.05
CA MET A 153 11.37 -0.39 -13.20
C MET A 153 10.96 -1.00 -11.87
N ILE A 154 11.86 -1.77 -11.26
CA ILE A 154 11.65 -2.43 -9.98
C ILE A 154 12.58 -1.80 -8.95
N ALA A 155 12.05 -1.50 -7.78
CA ALA A 155 12.84 -0.96 -6.67
C ALA A 155 12.53 -1.68 -5.36
N ALA A 156 13.51 -1.73 -4.47
CA ALA A 156 13.27 -2.20 -3.12
C ALA A 156 12.75 -1.04 -2.25
N ILE A 157 11.59 -1.25 -1.65
CA ILE A 157 10.97 -0.37 -0.64
C ILE A 157 11.38 -0.81 0.76
N VAL A 158 11.24 0.07 1.74
CA VAL A 158 11.49 -0.28 3.16
C VAL A 158 10.56 -1.41 3.59
N GLY A 159 11.11 -2.44 4.19
CA GLY A 159 10.38 -3.60 4.69
C GLY A 159 9.62 -3.33 5.99
N ALA A 160 8.79 -4.28 6.38
CA ALA A 160 8.12 -4.26 7.69
C ALA A 160 9.13 -4.50 8.83
N ASP A 161 10.08 -5.40 8.65
CA ASP A 161 11.29 -5.43 9.45
C ASP A 161 12.19 -4.27 9.04
N PRO A 162 12.56 -3.39 9.98
CA PRO A 162 13.36 -2.19 9.71
C PRO A 162 14.73 -2.44 9.09
N ASP A 163 15.25 -3.64 9.21
CA ASP A 163 16.58 -4.03 8.71
C ASP A 163 16.51 -4.76 7.35
N THR A 164 15.30 -4.89 6.77
CA THR A 164 15.05 -5.51 5.47
C THR A 164 14.36 -4.55 4.49
N PHE A 165 14.30 -4.98 3.24
CA PHE A 165 13.59 -4.29 2.15
C PHE A 165 12.71 -5.29 1.42
N ASN A 166 11.67 -4.79 0.75
CA ASN A 166 10.88 -5.58 -0.20
C ASN A 166 11.24 -5.14 -1.61
N TYR A 167 11.82 -6.06 -2.40
CA TYR A 167 12.03 -5.87 -3.83
C TYR A 167 10.69 -6.02 -4.53
N PHE A 168 10.19 -4.93 -5.12
CA PHE A 168 8.77 -4.72 -5.36
C PHE A 168 8.51 -4.47 -6.84
N ALA A 169 7.80 -5.42 -7.48
CA ALA A 169 7.35 -5.32 -8.86
C ALA A 169 5.84 -5.07 -8.88
N GLU A 170 5.44 -3.85 -9.19
CA GLU A 170 4.05 -3.41 -9.17
C GLU A 170 3.39 -3.52 -10.55
N LEU A 171 2.11 -3.93 -10.53
CA LEU A 171 1.16 -3.79 -11.62
C LEU A 171 0.08 -2.80 -11.21
N GLU A 172 -0.09 -1.72 -11.93
CA GLU A 172 -1.11 -0.69 -11.63
C GLU A 172 -2.54 -1.24 -11.69
N THR A 173 -2.78 -2.25 -12.55
CA THR A 173 -4.07 -2.92 -12.68
C THR A 173 -3.87 -4.44 -12.63
N SER A 174 -4.59 -5.11 -11.74
CA SER A 174 -4.60 -6.58 -11.58
C SER A 174 -6.04 -7.09 -11.70
N ASN A 175 -6.74 -7.36 -10.63
CA ASN A 175 -8.12 -7.87 -10.68
C ASN A 175 -9.10 -6.90 -11.34
N LYS A 176 -8.78 -5.61 -11.42
CA LYS A 176 -9.53 -4.67 -12.25
C LYS A 176 -9.58 -5.13 -13.71
N CYS A 177 -8.52 -5.80 -14.21
CA CYS A 177 -8.51 -6.38 -15.55
C CYS A 177 -9.49 -7.55 -15.69
N VAL A 178 -9.64 -8.37 -14.64
CA VAL A 178 -10.62 -9.47 -14.63
C VAL A 178 -12.04 -8.91 -14.74
N GLY A 179 -12.35 -7.86 -13.97
CA GLY A 179 -13.62 -7.14 -14.08
C GLY A 179 -13.83 -6.57 -15.50
N TRP A 180 -12.80 -5.96 -16.07
CA TRP A 180 -12.86 -5.42 -17.43
C TRP A 180 -13.12 -6.51 -18.47
N VAL A 181 -12.40 -7.65 -18.38
CA VAL A 181 -12.63 -8.81 -19.28
C VAL A 181 -14.06 -9.30 -19.14
N LYS A 182 -14.57 -9.46 -17.92
CA LYS A 182 -15.96 -9.82 -17.65
C LYS A 182 -16.93 -8.88 -18.35
N ASP A 183 -16.73 -7.58 -18.23
CA ASP A 183 -17.67 -6.58 -18.69
C ASP A 183 -17.62 -6.33 -20.21
N HIS A 184 -16.51 -6.70 -20.88
CA HIS A 184 -16.30 -6.34 -22.30
C HIS A 184 -16.03 -7.53 -23.22
N LEU A 185 -15.47 -8.62 -22.72
CA LEU A 185 -15.07 -9.76 -23.55
C LEU A 185 -15.84 -11.05 -23.25
N ALA A 186 -16.27 -11.26 -22.00
CA ALA A 186 -16.94 -12.49 -21.57
C ALA A 186 -18.47 -12.45 -21.72
N LEU A 187 -18.99 -11.71 -22.69
CA LEU A 187 -20.45 -11.51 -22.85
C LEU A 187 -21.18 -12.80 -23.26
N ASP A 188 -20.51 -13.65 -24.05
CA ASP A 188 -21.09 -14.93 -24.47
C ASP A 188 -21.14 -15.92 -23.31
N GLU A 189 -20.09 -15.99 -22.50
CA GLU A 189 -20.00 -16.81 -21.27
C GLU A 189 -21.06 -16.37 -20.26
N ILE A 190 -21.23 -15.06 -20.06
CA ILE A 190 -22.30 -14.50 -19.22
C ILE A 190 -23.67 -14.90 -19.76
N GLY A 191 -23.88 -14.85 -21.07
CA GLY A 191 -25.13 -15.29 -21.71
C GLY A 191 -25.42 -16.77 -21.48
N VAL A 192 -24.41 -17.64 -21.52
CA VAL A 192 -24.52 -19.07 -21.21
C VAL A 192 -24.84 -19.27 -19.71
N PHE A 193 -24.11 -18.58 -18.83
CA PHE A 193 -24.32 -18.60 -17.39
C PHE A 193 -25.77 -18.22 -17.03
N LEU A 194 -26.26 -17.08 -17.54
CA LEU A 194 -27.60 -16.60 -17.26
C LEU A 194 -28.70 -17.56 -17.76
N LYS A 195 -28.50 -18.22 -18.89
CA LYS A 195 -29.43 -19.25 -19.39
C LYS A 195 -29.46 -20.48 -18.48
N LYS A 196 -28.31 -20.85 -17.90
CA LYS A 196 -28.16 -22.06 -17.06
C LYS A 196 -28.61 -21.83 -15.62
N TYR A 197 -28.31 -20.66 -15.07
CA TYR A 197 -28.45 -20.37 -13.63
C TYR A 197 -29.31 -19.14 -13.31
N GLY A 198 -29.73 -18.33 -14.27
CA GLY A 198 -30.37 -17.03 -14.07
C GLY A 198 -31.69 -17.03 -13.32
N ASN A 199 -32.33 -18.20 -13.16
CA ASN A 199 -33.52 -18.36 -12.37
C ASN A 199 -33.29 -18.70 -10.89
N ALA A 200 -32.00 -18.85 -10.49
CA ALA A 200 -31.59 -19.27 -9.14
C ALA A 200 -30.97 -18.13 -8.30
N ALA A 201 -30.79 -16.94 -8.87
CA ALA A 201 -30.11 -15.84 -8.20
C ALA A 201 -31.12 -14.85 -7.60
N ASP A 202 -31.29 -14.88 -6.28
CA ASP A 202 -32.18 -13.97 -5.53
C ASP A 202 -31.56 -12.58 -5.25
N SER A 203 -30.27 -12.36 -5.55
CA SER A 203 -29.58 -11.07 -5.40
C SER A 203 -28.46 -10.84 -6.43
N LEU A 204 -28.19 -9.57 -6.75
CA LEU A 204 -27.09 -9.17 -7.66
C LEU A 204 -25.71 -9.62 -7.14
N GLU A 205 -25.47 -9.53 -5.83
CA GLU A 205 -24.21 -9.95 -5.19
C GLU A 205 -23.98 -11.45 -5.33
N GLN A 206 -25.03 -12.26 -5.14
CA GLN A 206 -24.95 -13.70 -5.28
C GLN A 206 -24.78 -14.14 -6.74
N THR A 207 -25.38 -13.39 -7.67
CA THR A 207 -25.18 -13.60 -9.11
C THR A 207 -23.77 -13.27 -9.53
N GLU A 208 -23.17 -12.22 -8.97
CA GLU A 208 -21.80 -11.80 -9.31
C GLU A 208 -20.77 -12.83 -8.82
N PHE A 209 -20.89 -13.34 -7.60
CA PHE A 209 -20.05 -14.40 -7.06
C PHE A 209 -20.13 -15.68 -7.92
N ASN A 210 -21.33 -16.16 -8.18
CA ASN A 210 -21.53 -17.36 -8.99
C ASN A 210 -21.05 -17.22 -10.44
N LEU A 211 -21.06 -16.01 -11.00
CA LEU A 211 -20.51 -15.75 -12.32
C LEU A 211 -18.97 -15.89 -12.35
N TYR A 212 -18.27 -15.43 -11.34
CA TYR A 212 -16.82 -15.61 -11.28
C TYR A 212 -16.42 -17.07 -11.13
N ASP A 213 -17.15 -17.85 -10.32
CA ASP A 213 -16.96 -19.30 -10.20
C ASP A 213 -17.13 -19.99 -11.58
N TYR A 214 -18.14 -19.59 -12.33
CA TYR A 214 -18.34 -20.11 -13.69
C TYR A 214 -17.22 -19.72 -14.66
N LEU A 215 -16.75 -18.49 -14.58
CA LEU A 215 -15.61 -18.06 -15.39
C LEU A 215 -14.32 -18.82 -15.02
N GLU A 216 -14.13 -19.18 -13.76
CA GLU A 216 -13.03 -20.03 -13.31
C GLU A 216 -13.14 -21.44 -13.92
N GLU A 217 -14.34 -22.05 -13.94
CA GLU A 217 -14.55 -23.32 -14.66
C GLU A 217 -14.17 -23.22 -16.15
N VAL A 218 -14.49 -22.11 -16.82
CA VAL A 218 -14.10 -21.87 -18.21
C VAL A 218 -12.59 -21.77 -18.35
N ILE A 219 -11.92 -21.01 -17.45
CA ILE A 219 -10.47 -20.85 -17.42
C ILE A 219 -9.75 -22.19 -17.27
N ASP A 220 -10.25 -23.09 -16.43
CA ASP A 220 -9.69 -24.43 -16.21
C ASP A 220 -9.68 -25.31 -17.47
N THR A 221 -10.50 -24.99 -18.47
CA THR A 221 -10.50 -25.69 -19.76
C THR A 221 -9.37 -25.22 -20.68
N VAL A 222 -8.70 -24.11 -20.36
CA VAL A 222 -7.67 -23.49 -21.21
C VAL A 222 -6.30 -24.04 -20.82
N PRO A 223 -5.49 -24.52 -21.79
CA PRO A 223 -4.16 -25.05 -21.47
C PRO A 223 -3.23 -23.96 -20.97
N ALA A 224 -2.24 -24.35 -20.15
CA ALA A 224 -1.18 -23.44 -19.71
C ALA A 224 -0.53 -22.72 -20.89
N GLY A 225 -0.35 -21.40 -20.76
CA GLY A 225 0.13 -20.53 -21.84
C GLY A 225 -0.97 -20.03 -22.79
N SER A 226 -2.26 -20.33 -22.50
CA SER A 226 -3.44 -19.74 -23.17
C SER A 226 -3.35 -19.74 -24.70
N ASN A 227 -2.78 -20.80 -25.29
CA ASN A 227 -2.52 -20.92 -26.74
C ASN A 227 -1.73 -19.73 -27.34
N GLY A 228 -0.89 -19.10 -26.54
CA GLY A 228 -0.07 -17.94 -26.94
C GLY A 228 -0.81 -16.59 -26.92
N VAL A 229 -2.04 -16.53 -26.40
CA VAL A 229 -2.74 -15.26 -26.17
C VAL A 229 -2.12 -14.56 -24.97
N VAL A 230 -1.77 -13.28 -25.12
CA VAL A 230 -1.21 -12.42 -24.07
C VAL A 230 -2.15 -11.26 -23.87
N PHE A 231 -2.55 -11.05 -22.60
CA PHE A 231 -3.30 -9.87 -22.16
C PHE A 231 -2.36 -8.87 -21.51
N THR A 232 -2.39 -7.61 -21.94
CA THR A 232 -1.61 -6.53 -21.32
C THR A 232 -2.50 -5.73 -20.37
N PRO A 233 -2.16 -5.66 -19.06
CA PRO A 233 -3.03 -5.08 -18.03
C PRO A 233 -2.92 -3.55 -17.97
N TRP A 234 -3.00 -2.85 -19.08
CA TRP A 234 -2.80 -1.40 -19.17
C TRP A 234 -4.14 -0.66 -19.31
N LEU A 235 -5.00 -0.82 -18.31
CA LEU A 235 -6.30 -0.15 -18.24
C LEU A 235 -6.15 1.22 -17.56
N HIS A 236 -5.78 2.25 -18.31
CA HIS A 236 -5.66 3.63 -17.84
C HIS A 236 -6.69 4.54 -18.49
#